data_5cdb8abfc27d50679ff02749fb27b8ef
#
_entry.id   5cdb8abfc27d50679ff02749fb27b8ef
#
_cell.length_a   1.000
_cell.length_b   1.000
_cell.length_c   1.000
_cell.angle_alpha   90.00
_cell.angle_beta   90.00
_cell.angle_gamma   90.00
#
_symmetry.space_group_name_H-M   'P 1'
#
loop_
_entity.id
_entity.type
_entity.pdbx_description
1 polymer ?
#
loop_
_entity_poly.entity_id
_entity_poly.type
_entity_poly.pdbx_seq_one_letter_code
_entity_poly.pdbx_strand_id
1 'polypeptide(L)'
;DSTINAWHTCPAGGRINASNPCSEYMFLDDTACNLASINLLKFYDPESRTFDLEGYEHAISLWTVVLEISVLMASFPSKEIAELSWKYRTLGLGYANLGAMLMQAGIPYDSEAGRAVCAALTAILTGRSYAASAVLAAEHGPFDGYKANKENMLRVIRNHRRAAHGEARDGGTYEALRISPVPIDHGVFRSGQVNIANASDMLGRATAAWDDALAFGRKHGFRNAQVTVIAPTGTIGLLMDCDTTGVEPDFALTKFKKLAGGGYFKIANQSLRPALVALGYSAAQVDDIVTHVMGTLSLDVPMPAEDGTFPSHGPSLRDHLIECGYTGDEVVAIENGLPTVFEISFAFSAWKMPERLMASLGIDVAKARADMKFNGLRALGMSRKQIEALNVRICGTQTVEGAPHLKERHLAVFDCANRCGTLGQRF
;
A
#
# COMPACT_ATOMS: atom_id res chain seq x y z
N ASP A 1 11.09 22.11 -13.47
CA ASP A 1 11.75 21.57 -14.36
C ASP A 1 13.29 21.50 -14.43
N SER A 2 14.03 22.51 -13.97
CA SER A 2 15.50 22.40 -13.91
C SER A 2 16.00 21.24 -13.04
N THR A 3 15.23 20.80 -12.07
CA THR A 3 15.53 19.66 -11.22
C THR A 3 15.40 18.34 -11.98
N ILE A 4 14.32 18.14 -12.71
CA ILE A 4 14.08 16.92 -13.52
C ILE A 4 15.18 16.79 -14.58
N ASN A 5 15.43 17.84 -15.33
CA ASN A 5 16.45 17.81 -16.39
C ASN A 5 17.89 17.70 -15.86
N ALA A 6 18.14 18.02 -14.58
CA ALA A 6 19.43 17.77 -13.95
C ALA A 6 19.70 16.27 -13.71
N TRP A 7 18.63 15.46 -13.59
CA TRP A 7 18.69 14.00 -13.48
C TRP A 7 18.51 13.28 -14.82
N HIS A 8 18.42 14.02 -15.92
CA HIS A 8 18.24 13.44 -17.25
C HIS A 8 19.47 12.65 -17.69
N THR A 9 19.27 11.38 -18.03
CA THR A 9 20.34 10.47 -18.50
C THR A 9 20.74 10.75 -19.95
N CYS A 10 19.85 11.32 -20.77
CA CYS A 10 20.02 11.46 -22.22
C CYS A 10 19.74 12.89 -22.75
N PRO A 11 20.36 13.95 -22.20
CA PRO A 11 20.09 15.32 -22.61
C PRO A 11 20.50 15.65 -24.05
N ALA A 12 21.41 14.89 -24.68
CA ALA A 12 21.74 15.05 -26.10
C ALA A 12 20.58 14.60 -27.02
N GLY A 13 19.59 13.89 -26.52
CA GLY A 13 18.38 13.51 -27.25
C GLY A 13 17.29 14.56 -27.23
N GLY A 14 17.37 15.53 -26.34
CA GLY A 14 16.36 16.55 -26.13
C GLY A 14 16.15 16.85 -24.64
N ARG A 15 15.15 17.65 -24.34
CA ARG A 15 14.74 18.02 -22.99
C ARG A 15 13.55 17.19 -22.55
N ILE A 16 13.46 16.87 -21.26
CA ILE A 16 12.23 16.35 -20.65
C ILE A 16 11.25 17.52 -20.50
N ASN A 17 10.14 17.47 -21.22
CA ASN A 17 9.11 18.52 -21.25
C ASN A 17 8.00 18.27 -20.24
N ALA A 18 7.62 17.00 -20.02
CA ALA A 18 6.52 16.60 -19.17
C ALA A 18 6.76 15.19 -18.60
N SER A 19 5.85 14.75 -17.74
CA SER A 19 5.72 13.36 -17.32
C SER A 19 4.52 12.69 -17.99
N ASN A 20 4.39 11.37 -17.82
CA ASN A 20 3.12 10.68 -18.04
C ASN A 20 2.04 11.17 -17.03
N PRO A 21 0.75 10.82 -17.19
CA PRO A 21 -0.33 11.31 -16.32
C PRO A 21 -0.14 11.05 -14.83
N CYS A 22 0.45 9.91 -14.46
CA CYS A 22 0.69 9.55 -13.05
C CYS A 22 2.05 10.04 -12.50
N SER A 23 2.84 10.74 -13.31
CA SER A 23 4.12 11.38 -12.96
C SER A 23 5.24 10.44 -12.54
N GLU A 24 5.16 9.14 -12.83
CA GLU A 24 6.23 8.18 -12.53
C GLU A 24 7.28 8.08 -13.64
N TYR A 25 6.93 8.40 -14.89
CA TYR A 25 7.82 8.33 -16.05
C TYR A 25 8.16 9.72 -16.58
N MET A 26 9.43 10.09 -16.50
CA MET A 26 9.96 11.39 -16.93
C MET A 26 11.14 11.14 -17.86
N PHE A 27 10.87 11.21 -19.17
CA PHE A 27 11.86 11.02 -20.20
C PHE A 27 11.55 11.88 -21.44
N LEU A 28 12.14 11.58 -22.59
CA LEU A 28 11.91 12.30 -23.84
C LEU A 28 10.50 12.06 -24.37
N ASP A 29 9.95 13.07 -25.05
CA ASP A 29 8.69 12.93 -25.78
C ASP A 29 8.79 11.77 -26.79
N ASP A 30 7.65 11.22 -27.17
CA ASP A 30 7.53 10.10 -28.10
C ASP A 30 8.35 8.86 -27.70
N THR A 31 8.48 8.61 -26.38
CA THR A 31 9.04 7.37 -25.84
C THR A 31 7.99 6.63 -25.02
N ALA A 32 8.10 5.31 -24.94
CA ALA A 32 7.22 4.48 -24.16
C ALA A 32 7.96 3.83 -22.99
N CYS A 33 7.21 3.51 -21.95
CA CYS A 33 7.69 2.82 -20.77
C CYS A 33 6.93 1.50 -20.59
N ASN A 34 7.62 0.38 -20.74
CA ASN A 34 7.06 -0.94 -20.45
C ASN A 34 7.09 -1.16 -18.94
N LEU A 35 5.93 -1.49 -18.34
CA LEU A 35 5.77 -1.52 -16.88
C LEU A 35 5.73 -2.94 -16.32
N ALA A 36 6.39 -3.13 -15.18
CA ALA A 36 6.21 -4.25 -14.27
C ALA A 36 6.38 -3.77 -12.83
N SER A 37 5.80 -4.49 -11.88
CA SER A 37 5.95 -4.18 -10.45
C SER A 37 6.12 -5.45 -9.63
N ILE A 38 7.01 -5.39 -8.63
CA ILE A 38 7.31 -6.46 -7.71
C ILE A 38 6.51 -6.24 -6.42
N ASN A 39 5.85 -7.28 -5.90
CA ASN A 39 5.16 -7.22 -4.62
C ASN A 39 6.19 -7.44 -3.48
N LEU A 40 6.56 -6.36 -2.78
CA LEU A 40 7.59 -6.39 -1.72
C LEU A 40 7.25 -7.34 -0.57
N LEU A 41 5.96 -7.46 -0.24
CA LEU A 41 5.53 -8.31 0.87
C LEU A 41 5.82 -9.81 0.65
N LYS A 42 6.04 -10.24 -0.60
CA LYS A 42 6.41 -11.62 -0.91
C LYS A 42 7.86 -11.97 -0.56
N PHE A 43 8.67 -10.96 -0.25
CA PHE A 43 10.06 -11.09 0.19
C PHE A 43 10.25 -10.84 1.69
N TYR A 44 9.18 -10.48 2.41
CA TYR A 44 9.24 -10.24 3.86
C TYR A 44 8.62 -11.40 4.63
N ASP A 45 9.38 -11.98 5.54
CA ASP A 45 8.90 -12.97 6.49
C ASP A 45 8.61 -12.30 7.85
N PRO A 46 7.35 -12.20 8.26
CA PRO A 46 6.98 -11.56 9.52
C PRO A 46 7.38 -12.36 10.76
N GLU A 47 7.60 -13.68 10.65
CA GLU A 47 8.00 -14.53 11.79
C GLU A 47 9.47 -14.30 12.15
N SER A 48 10.37 -14.42 11.18
CA SER A 48 11.80 -14.14 11.35
C SER A 48 12.12 -12.65 11.32
N ARG A 49 11.21 -11.82 10.84
CA ARG A 49 11.39 -10.39 10.55
C ARG A 49 12.56 -10.13 9.59
N THR A 50 12.74 -11.01 8.62
CA THR A 50 13.79 -10.89 7.61
C THR A 50 13.20 -10.53 6.25
N PHE A 51 13.97 -9.79 5.46
CA PHE A 51 13.66 -9.53 4.07
C PHE A 51 14.57 -10.39 3.19
N ASP A 52 14.02 -11.15 2.26
CA ASP A 52 14.77 -11.98 1.30
C ASP A 52 15.44 -11.07 0.24
N LEU A 53 16.61 -10.59 0.59
CA LEU A 53 17.40 -9.69 -0.26
C LEU A 53 17.92 -10.38 -1.52
N GLU A 54 18.29 -11.66 -1.43
CA GLU A 54 18.79 -12.43 -2.58
C GLU A 54 17.69 -12.69 -3.60
N GLY A 55 16.54 -13.17 -3.15
CA GLY A 55 15.36 -13.37 -3.99
C GLY A 55 14.88 -12.07 -4.62
N TYR A 56 14.91 -10.95 -3.88
CA TYR A 56 14.54 -9.64 -4.39
C TYR A 56 15.49 -9.16 -5.51
N GLU A 57 16.81 -9.22 -5.31
CA GLU A 57 17.81 -8.88 -6.33
C GLU A 57 17.71 -9.77 -7.56
N HIS A 58 17.44 -11.08 -7.37
CA HIS A 58 17.22 -12.01 -8.47
C HIS A 58 15.96 -11.63 -9.26
N ALA A 59 14.85 -11.35 -8.59
CA ALA A 59 13.61 -10.93 -9.24
C ALA A 59 13.79 -9.62 -10.02
N ILE A 60 14.52 -8.64 -9.47
CA ILE A 60 14.84 -7.39 -10.16
C ILE A 60 15.62 -7.67 -11.45
N SER A 61 16.65 -8.50 -11.37
CA SER A 61 17.50 -8.82 -12.53
C SER A 61 16.68 -9.54 -13.62
N LEU A 62 15.85 -10.50 -13.21
CA LEU A 62 14.99 -11.26 -14.13
C LEU A 62 13.95 -10.34 -14.80
N TRP A 63 13.25 -9.50 -14.04
CA TRP A 63 12.27 -8.56 -14.59
C TRP A 63 12.90 -7.49 -15.48
N THR A 64 14.13 -7.07 -15.21
CA THR A 64 14.88 -6.17 -16.11
C THR A 64 15.10 -6.83 -17.47
N VAL A 65 15.47 -8.11 -17.50
CA VAL A 65 15.61 -8.90 -18.75
C VAL A 65 14.25 -9.04 -19.45
N VAL A 66 13.19 -9.41 -18.72
CA VAL A 66 11.84 -9.56 -19.29
C VAL A 66 11.35 -8.26 -19.93
N LEU A 67 11.52 -7.12 -19.25
CA LEU A 67 11.15 -5.82 -19.80
C LEU A 67 12.01 -5.44 -21.01
N GLU A 68 13.31 -5.74 -21.01
CA GLU A 68 14.18 -5.50 -22.16
C GLU A 68 13.72 -6.32 -23.39
N ILE A 69 13.35 -7.59 -23.18
CA ILE A 69 12.77 -8.42 -24.24
C ILE A 69 11.45 -7.80 -24.74
N SER A 70 10.61 -7.27 -23.84
CA SER A 70 9.34 -6.69 -24.21
C SER A 70 9.47 -5.45 -25.12
N VAL A 71 10.58 -4.70 -25.06
CA VAL A 71 10.84 -3.60 -25.99
C VAL A 71 10.94 -4.11 -27.44
N LEU A 72 11.49 -5.33 -27.64
CA LEU A 72 11.58 -5.95 -28.96
C LEU A 72 10.23 -6.42 -29.50
N MET A 73 9.32 -6.78 -28.60
CA MET A 73 8.04 -7.43 -28.92
C MET A 73 6.85 -6.46 -28.88
N ALA A 74 7.06 -5.23 -28.43
CA ALA A 74 5.99 -4.26 -28.27
C ALA A 74 5.49 -3.74 -29.63
N SER A 75 4.16 -3.53 -29.70
CA SER A 75 3.54 -2.77 -30.76
C SER A 75 3.29 -1.36 -30.26
N PHE A 76 3.82 -0.35 -30.95
CA PHE A 76 3.69 1.05 -30.57
C PHE A 76 2.63 1.75 -31.42
N PRO A 77 1.94 2.80 -30.89
CA PRO A 77 0.84 3.46 -31.57
C PRO A 77 1.28 4.33 -32.77
N SER A 78 2.55 4.75 -32.82
CA SER A 78 3.09 5.49 -33.96
C SER A 78 4.53 5.04 -34.27
N LYS A 79 4.99 5.42 -35.46
CA LYS A 79 6.36 5.12 -35.93
C LYS A 79 7.40 5.86 -35.08
N GLU A 80 7.14 7.12 -34.74
CA GLU A 80 8.02 7.96 -33.94
C GLU A 80 8.25 7.37 -32.56
N ILE A 81 7.18 6.90 -31.92
CA ILE A 81 7.26 6.23 -30.60
C ILE A 81 8.04 4.91 -30.72
N ALA A 82 7.82 4.15 -31.79
CA ALA A 82 8.55 2.90 -32.00
C ALA A 82 10.06 3.17 -32.17
N GLU A 83 10.44 4.14 -32.99
CA GLU A 83 11.84 4.48 -33.26
C GLU A 83 12.56 4.98 -32.00
N LEU A 84 11.95 5.89 -31.24
CA LEU A 84 12.55 6.45 -30.04
C LEU A 84 12.57 5.46 -28.88
N SER A 85 11.52 4.65 -28.72
CA SER A 85 11.50 3.56 -27.73
C SER A 85 12.55 2.49 -28.03
N TRP A 86 12.77 2.15 -29.27
CA TRP A 86 13.86 1.27 -29.69
C TRP A 86 15.23 1.89 -29.42
N LYS A 87 15.41 3.17 -29.74
CA LYS A 87 16.69 3.88 -29.62
C LYS A 87 17.13 4.00 -28.16
N TYR A 88 16.21 4.28 -27.24
CA TYR A 88 16.51 4.55 -25.82
C TYR A 88 16.20 3.38 -24.88
N ARG A 89 15.34 2.45 -25.30
CA ARG A 89 15.03 1.19 -24.59
C ARG A 89 14.65 1.41 -23.12
N THR A 90 13.74 2.34 -22.89
CA THR A 90 13.32 2.71 -21.54
C THR A 90 12.41 1.66 -20.92
N LEU A 91 12.70 1.30 -19.68
CA LEU A 91 11.97 0.32 -18.88
C LEU A 91 11.35 0.99 -17.67
N GLY A 92 10.28 0.39 -17.15
CA GLY A 92 9.55 0.87 -15.99
C GLY A 92 9.35 -0.23 -14.94
N LEU A 93 10.42 -0.77 -14.37
CA LEU A 93 10.31 -1.68 -13.24
C LEU A 93 10.06 -0.91 -11.95
N GLY A 94 9.01 -1.28 -11.22
CA GLY A 94 8.65 -0.71 -9.93
C GLY A 94 8.37 -1.79 -8.89
N TYR A 95 7.78 -1.36 -7.79
CA TYR A 95 7.28 -2.26 -6.75
C TYR A 95 5.96 -1.74 -6.16
N ALA A 96 5.28 -2.61 -5.41
CA ALA A 96 4.07 -2.31 -4.67
C ALA A 96 4.15 -2.91 -3.27
N ASN A 97 3.17 -2.56 -2.44
CA ASN A 97 2.97 -3.15 -1.11
C ASN A 97 4.01 -2.74 -0.05
N LEU A 98 4.65 -1.58 -0.23
CA LEU A 98 5.60 -1.03 0.75
C LEU A 98 4.88 -0.73 2.08
N GLY A 99 3.74 -0.03 2.02
CA GLY A 99 2.99 0.34 3.23
C GLY A 99 2.56 -0.88 4.05
N ALA A 100 2.09 -1.94 3.39
CA ALA A 100 1.75 -3.20 4.05
C ALA A 100 2.97 -3.87 4.69
N MET A 101 4.11 -3.89 4.00
CA MET A 101 5.35 -4.45 4.52
C MET A 101 5.84 -3.69 5.77
N LEU A 102 5.84 -2.36 5.73
CA LEU A 102 6.21 -1.54 6.89
C LEU A 102 5.29 -1.80 8.08
N MET A 103 3.96 -1.87 7.84
CA MET A 103 2.99 -2.19 8.88
C MET A 103 3.27 -3.56 9.51
N GLN A 104 3.49 -4.61 8.70
CA GLN A 104 3.82 -5.95 9.21
C GLN A 104 5.15 -6.00 9.95
N ALA A 105 6.11 -5.14 9.58
CA ALA A 105 7.37 -4.98 10.31
C ALA A 105 7.20 -4.16 11.61
N GLY A 106 6.01 -3.64 11.90
CA GLY A 106 5.76 -2.76 13.06
C GLY A 106 6.45 -1.40 12.93
N ILE A 107 6.69 -0.94 11.71
CA ILE A 107 7.34 0.34 11.40
C ILE A 107 6.26 1.35 10.95
N PRO A 108 6.08 2.48 11.65
CA PRO A 108 5.16 3.52 11.19
C PRO A 108 5.56 4.03 9.80
N TYR A 109 4.57 4.19 8.92
CA TYR A 109 4.82 4.67 7.55
C TYR A 109 5.52 6.03 7.55
N ASP A 110 5.01 7.00 8.30
CA ASP A 110 5.64 8.32 8.48
C ASP A 110 6.65 8.29 9.65
N SER A 111 7.77 7.60 9.45
CA SER A 111 8.87 7.56 10.40
C SER A 111 10.20 7.63 9.68
N GLU A 112 11.26 7.99 10.40
CA GLU A 112 12.62 7.94 9.86
C GLU A 112 13.00 6.51 9.41
N ALA A 113 12.60 5.50 10.19
CA ALA A 113 12.81 4.10 9.85
C ALA A 113 12.05 3.70 8.56
N GLY A 114 10.78 4.11 8.42
CA GLY A 114 9.98 3.85 7.22
C GLY A 114 10.62 4.47 5.97
N ARG A 115 11.04 5.73 6.05
CA ARG A 115 11.72 6.42 4.95
C ARG A 115 13.07 5.80 4.62
N ALA A 116 13.84 5.38 5.62
CA ALA A 116 15.13 4.74 5.42
C ALA A 116 14.99 3.38 4.73
N VAL A 117 14.03 2.55 5.14
CA VAL A 117 13.72 1.26 4.49
C VAL A 117 13.26 1.47 3.05
N CYS A 118 12.34 2.41 2.81
CA CYS A 118 11.89 2.77 1.46
C CYS A 118 13.09 3.17 0.57
N ALA A 119 13.97 4.04 1.07
CA ALA A 119 15.14 4.49 0.34
C ALA A 119 16.11 3.34 0.02
N ALA A 120 16.35 2.42 0.97
CA ALA A 120 17.22 1.28 0.75
C ALA A 120 16.64 0.29 -0.28
N LEU A 121 15.37 -0.07 -0.18
CA LEU A 121 14.70 -0.97 -1.14
C LEU A 121 14.66 -0.37 -2.56
N THR A 122 14.41 0.94 -2.67
CA THR A 122 14.43 1.66 -3.95
C THR A 122 15.84 1.74 -4.52
N ALA A 123 16.86 1.94 -3.67
CA ALA A 123 18.25 1.93 -4.10
C ALA A 123 18.68 0.55 -4.63
N ILE A 124 18.27 -0.54 -3.96
CA ILE A 124 18.50 -1.90 -4.45
C ILE A 124 17.80 -2.10 -5.81
N LEU A 125 16.51 -1.74 -5.91
CA LEU A 125 15.74 -1.87 -7.16
C LEU A 125 16.46 -1.21 -8.33
N THR A 126 16.75 0.07 -8.20
CA THR A 126 17.26 0.87 -9.30
C THR A 126 18.74 0.55 -9.60
N GLY A 127 19.56 0.41 -8.54
CA GLY A 127 20.97 0.07 -8.69
C GLY A 127 21.16 -1.30 -9.35
N ARG A 128 20.41 -2.32 -8.89
CA ARG A 128 20.49 -3.67 -9.46
C ARG A 128 19.95 -3.72 -10.89
N SER A 129 18.86 -2.98 -11.20
CA SER A 129 18.35 -2.87 -12.56
C SER A 129 19.38 -2.24 -13.52
N TYR A 130 20.07 -1.18 -13.10
CA TYR A 130 21.15 -0.61 -13.92
C TYR A 130 22.37 -1.54 -14.02
N ALA A 131 22.72 -2.28 -12.97
CA ALA A 131 23.77 -3.30 -13.06
C ALA A 131 23.40 -4.40 -14.08
N ALA A 132 22.16 -4.90 -14.04
CA ALA A 132 21.63 -5.85 -15.02
C ALA A 132 21.63 -5.28 -16.45
N SER A 133 21.20 -4.03 -16.61
CA SER A 133 21.25 -3.31 -17.90
C SER A 133 22.68 -3.19 -18.44
N ALA A 134 23.68 -3.00 -17.58
CA ALA A 134 25.07 -2.95 -18.00
C ALA A 134 25.62 -4.35 -18.38
N VAL A 135 25.16 -5.41 -17.73
CA VAL A 135 25.45 -6.80 -18.13
C VAL A 135 24.84 -7.11 -19.51
N LEU A 136 23.59 -6.72 -19.74
CA LEU A 136 22.95 -6.83 -21.04
C LEU A 136 23.70 -6.02 -22.13
N ALA A 137 24.25 -4.84 -21.77
CA ALA A 137 25.05 -4.05 -22.70
C ALA A 137 26.38 -4.73 -23.06
N ALA A 138 26.96 -5.55 -22.17
CA ALA A 138 28.15 -6.32 -22.48
C ALA A 138 27.91 -7.35 -23.57
N GLU A 139 26.71 -7.94 -23.62
CA GLU A 139 26.34 -8.98 -24.60
C GLU A 139 25.76 -8.38 -25.91
N HIS A 140 24.92 -7.37 -25.79
CA HIS A 140 24.11 -6.86 -26.92
C HIS A 140 24.49 -5.43 -27.34
N GLY A 141 25.48 -4.81 -26.70
CA GLY A 141 25.82 -3.40 -26.88
C GLY A 141 24.91 -2.46 -26.10
N PRO A 142 25.37 -1.25 -25.83
CA PRO A 142 24.56 -0.22 -25.18
C PRO A 142 23.44 0.26 -26.12
N PHE A 143 22.43 0.97 -25.57
CA PHE A 143 21.40 1.61 -26.39
C PHE A 143 21.99 2.63 -27.39
N ASP A 144 21.35 2.83 -28.53
CA ASP A 144 21.90 3.61 -29.66
C ASP A 144 22.27 5.05 -29.28
N GLY A 145 21.48 5.69 -28.41
CA GLY A 145 21.74 7.04 -27.91
C GLY A 145 22.86 7.14 -26.87
N TYR A 146 23.46 6.04 -26.40
CA TYR A 146 24.39 6.01 -25.27
C TYR A 146 25.65 6.83 -25.51
N LYS A 147 26.29 6.67 -26.68
CA LYS A 147 27.58 7.32 -26.98
C LYS A 147 27.54 8.83 -26.79
N ALA A 148 26.45 9.48 -27.24
CA ALA A 148 26.28 10.93 -27.13
C ALA A 148 25.91 11.37 -25.69
N ASN A 149 25.45 10.47 -24.84
CA ASN A 149 24.96 10.75 -23.49
C ASN A 149 25.80 10.12 -22.38
N LYS A 150 26.88 9.43 -22.71
CA LYS A 150 27.71 8.64 -21.78
C LYS A 150 28.05 9.38 -20.49
N GLU A 151 28.62 10.57 -20.59
CA GLU A 151 29.05 11.31 -19.41
C GLU A 151 27.89 11.80 -18.55
N ASN A 152 26.78 12.22 -19.18
CA ASN A 152 25.59 12.62 -18.45
C ASN A 152 24.96 11.43 -17.71
N MET A 153 24.85 10.29 -18.36
CA MET A 153 24.35 9.08 -17.74
C MET A 153 25.24 8.61 -16.57
N LEU A 154 26.55 8.54 -16.77
CA LEU A 154 27.50 8.18 -15.71
C LEU A 154 27.46 9.18 -14.54
N ARG A 155 27.26 10.49 -14.81
CA ARG A 155 27.05 11.52 -13.78
C ARG A 155 25.80 11.22 -12.95
N VAL A 156 24.69 10.88 -13.58
CA VAL A 156 23.44 10.51 -12.88
C VAL A 156 23.66 9.27 -12.01
N ILE A 157 24.31 8.23 -12.54
CA ILE A 157 24.64 7.01 -11.78
C ILE A 157 25.55 7.34 -10.58
N ARG A 158 26.58 8.20 -10.75
CA ARG A 158 27.45 8.62 -9.64
C ARG A 158 26.67 9.36 -8.56
N ASN A 159 25.74 10.23 -8.93
CA ASN A 159 24.91 10.96 -7.96
C ASN A 159 23.99 10.01 -7.16
N HIS A 160 23.35 9.05 -7.80
CA HIS A 160 22.56 8.03 -7.11
C HIS A 160 23.44 7.18 -6.18
N ARG A 161 24.62 6.77 -6.64
CA ARG A 161 25.58 6.04 -5.81
C ARG A 161 25.95 6.81 -4.53
N ARG A 162 26.27 8.11 -4.66
CA ARG A 162 26.56 8.97 -3.49
C ARG A 162 25.39 9.03 -2.52
N ALA A 163 24.19 9.18 -3.02
CA ALA A 163 22.98 9.16 -2.20
C ALA A 163 22.77 7.82 -1.48
N ALA A 164 23.03 6.69 -2.15
CA ALA A 164 22.97 5.36 -1.54
C ALA A 164 24.05 5.17 -0.46
N HIS A 165 25.24 5.76 -0.64
CA HIS A 165 26.32 5.75 0.36
C HIS A 165 26.12 6.74 1.52
N GLY A 166 25.00 7.47 1.55
CA GLY A 166 24.68 8.40 2.63
C GLY A 166 25.53 9.69 2.60
N GLU A 167 26.08 10.08 1.45
CA GLU A 167 26.91 11.28 1.35
C GLU A 167 26.09 12.55 1.62
N ALA A 168 26.69 13.48 2.38
CA ALA A 168 26.00 14.68 2.83
C ALA A 168 25.51 15.56 1.66
N ARG A 169 24.39 16.24 1.86
CA ARG A 169 23.77 17.14 0.87
C ARG A 169 24.59 18.41 0.62
N ASP A 170 25.35 18.82 1.60
CA ASP A 170 26.12 20.04 1.59
C ASP A 170 27.57 19.81 1.10
N GLY A 171 28.23 20.87 0.61
CA GLY A 171 29.64 20.80 0.25
C GLY A 171 29.99 20.45 -1.20
N GLY A 172 29.02 20.49 -2.13
CA GLY A 172 29.28 20.28 -3.57
C GLY A 172 29.58 18.84 -3.96
N THR A 173 29.16 17.87 -3.12
CA THR A 173 29.38 16.45 -3.33
C THR A 173 28.68 15.95 -4.58
N TYR A 174 27.45 16.45 -4.87
CA TYR A 174 26.63 16.02 -6.00
C TYR A 174 26.93 16.86 -7.26
N GLU A 175 27.11 16.16 -8.38
CA GLU A 175 27.53 16.78 -9.65
C GLU A 175 26.35 17.44 -10.35
N ALA A 176 26.47 18.72 -10.67
CA ALA A 176 25.57 19.52 -11.49
C ALA A 176 24.10 19.48 -11.02
N LEU A 177 23.84 19.38 -9.73
CA LEU A 177 22.52 19.47 -9.13
C LEU A 177 22.32 20.80 -8.41
N ARG A 178 21.19 21.46 -8.65
CA ARG A 178 20.78 22.67 -7.91
C ARG A 178 20.17 22.32 -6.55
N ILE A 179 19.50 21.16 -6.49
CA ILE A 179 18.90 20.60 -5.26
C ILE A 179 19.53 19.23 -5.06
N SER A 180 20.28 19.08 -3.98
CA SER A 180 20.87 17.80 -3.60
C SER A 180 19.78 16.81 -3.17
N PRO A 181 19.91 15.52 -3.53
CA PRO A 181 18.96 14.49 -3.11
C PRO A 181 19.02 14.29 -1.59
N VAL A 182 17.97 13.66 -1.04
CA VAL A 182 18.01 13.13 0.32
C VAL A 182 18.74 11.79 0.26
N PRO A 183 19.89 11.62 0.93
CA PRO A 183 20.62 10.35 0.93
C PRO A 183 19.92 9.32 1.83
N ILE A 184 20.30 8.05 1.70
CA ILE A 184 19.91 7.02 2.67
C ILE A 184 20.47 7.41 4.04
N ASP A 185 19.64 7.38 5.06
CA ASP A 185 20.08 7.63 6.42
C ASP A 185 20.71 6.36 7.04
N HIS A 186 22.02 6.27 6.94
CA HIS A 186 22.79 5.16 7.53
C HIS A 186 22.76 5.18 9.07
N GLY A 187 22.49 6.34 9.70
CA GLY A 187 22.37 6.49 11.14
C GLY A 187 21.18 5.72 11.68
N VAL A 188 20.04 5.83 11.00
CA VAL A 188 18.81 5.11 11.35
C VAL A 188 19.02 3.59 11.30
N PHE A 189 19.73 3.07 10.30
CA PHE A 189 20.06 1.63 10.24
C PHE A 189 20.97 1.20 11.39
N ARG A 190 21.98 2.01 11.73
CA ARG A 190 22.93 1.70 12.82
C ARG A 190 22.31 1.85 14.20
N SER A 191 21.31 2.69 14.37
CA SER A 191 20.66 2.93 15.67
C SER A 191 19.75 1.77 16.13
N GLY A 192 19.44 0.82 15.24
CA GLY A 192 18.52 -0.27 15.51
C GLY A 192 17.04 0.13 15.47
N GLN A 193 16.72 1.31 14.93
CA GLN A 193 15.32 1.77 14.77
C GLN A 193 14.56 0.99 13.68
N VAL A 194 15.29 0.39 12.71
CA VAL A 194 14.68 -0.43 11.67
C VAL A 194 14.39 -1.83 12.22
N ASN A 195 13.12 -2.13 12.44
CA ASN A 195 12.67 -3.42 13.00
C ASN A 195 12.64 -4.53 11.93
N ILE A 196 13.73 -4.70 11.20
CA ILE A 196 13.99 -5.78 10.23
C ILE A 196 15.28 -6.44 10.66
N ALA A 197 15.28 -7.76 10.86
CA ALA A 197 16.40 -8.47 11.47
C ALA A 197 17.70 -8.37 10.66
N ASN A 198 17.61 -8.34 9.33
CA ASN A 198 18.74 -8.18 8.41
C ASN A 198 18.85 -6.77 7.80
N ALA A 199 18.43 -5.73 8.55
CA ALA A 199 18.46 -4.34 8.08
C ALA A 199 19.87 -3.87 7.68
N SER A 200 20.92 -4.32 8.39
CA SER A 200 22.31 -4.00 8.04
C SER A 200 22.70 -4.55 6.66
N ASP A 201 22.28 -5.77 6.35
CA ASP A 201 22.55 -6.39 5.05
C ASP A 201 21.76 -5.67 3.94
N MET A 202 20.53 -5.24 4.23
CA MET A 202 19.73 -4.43 3.31
C MET A 202 20.48 -3.14 2.91
N LEU A 203 21.04 -2.42 3.88
CA LEU A 203 21.85 -1.23 3.61
C LEU A 203 23.11 -1.57 2.81
N GLY A 204 23.79 -2.67 3.14
CA GLY A 204 24.95 -3.16 2.39
C GLY A 204 24.62 -3.48 0.94
N ARG A 205 23.49 -4.15 0.68
CA ARG A 205 23.03 -4.44 -0.68
C ARG A 205 22.64 -3.18 -1.44
N ALA A 206 22.05 -2.18 -0.78
CA ALA A 206 21.70 -0.91 -1.40
C ALA A 206 22.94 -0.16 -1.93
N THR A 207 24.02 -0.12 -1.16
CA THR A 207 25.29 0.49 -1.60
C THR A 207 25.97 -0.33 -2.69
N ALA A 208 26.07 -1.65 -2.51
CA ALA A 208 26.71 -2.55 -3.47
C ALA A 208 26.03 -2.53 -4.85
N ALA A 209 24.69 -2.47 -4.91
CA ALA A 209 23.95 -2.38 -6.16
C ALA A 209 24.36 -1.18 -7.02
N TRP A 210 24.62 -0.03 -6.41
CA TRP A 210 25.08 1.16 -7.12
C TRP A 210 26.58 1.16 -7.43
N ASP A 211 27.41 0.49 -6.60
CA ASP A 211 28.80 0.23 -6.91
C ASP A 211 28.95 -0.63 -8.17
N ASP A 212 28.18 -1.71 -8.25
CA ASP A 212 28.10 -2.60 -9.42
C ASP A 212 27.60 -1.84 -10.66
N ALA A 213 26.49 -1.09 -10.53
CA ALA A 213 25.93 -0.30 -11.63
C ALA A 213 26.97 0.67 -12.21
N LEU A 214 27.74 1.35 -11.36
CA LEU A 214 28.79 2.26 -11.82
C LEU A 214 29.97 1.52 -12.44
N ALA A 215 30.43 0.42 -11.82
CA ALA A 215 31.58 -0.35 -12.29
C ALA A 215 31.30 -0.98 -13.66
N PHE A 216 30.18 -1.68 -13.79
CA PHE A 216 29.79 -2.32 -15.06
C PHE A 216 29.40 -1.29 -16.13
N GLY A 217 28.68 -0.23 -15.74
CA GLY A 217 28.29 0.85 -16.65
C GLY A 217 29.47 1.61 -17.23
N ARG A 218 30.55 1.83 -16.48
CA ARG A 218 31.79 2.42 -17.00
C ARG A 218 32.45 1.53 -18.05
N LYS A 219 32.41 0.25 -17.84
CA LYS A 219 33.07 -0.75 -18.71
C LYS A 219 32.27 -1.05 -19.98
N HIS A 220 30.98 -1.23 -19.87
CA HIS A 220 30.14 -1.77 -20.94
C HIS A 220 29.08 -0.76 -21.47
N GLY A 221 28.84 0.34 -20.75
CA GLY A 221 27.68 1.19 -20.97
C GLY A 221 26.40 0.58 -20.37
N PHE A 222 25.26 1.05 -20.82
CA PHE A 222 23.95 0.55 -20.38
C PHE A 222 23.10 0.19 -21.59
N ARG A 223 22.34 -0.90 -21.48
CA ARG A 223 21.39 -1.33 -22.51
C ARG A 223 20.14 -0.45 -22.54
N ASN A 224 19.80 0.19 -21.43
CA ASN A 224 18.59 0.96 -21.21
C ASN A 224 18.91 2.36 -20.69
N ALA A 225 18.28 3.38 -21.25
CA ALA A 225 18.47 4.77 -20.84
C ALA A 225 17.78 5.08 -19.50
N GLN A 226 16.71 4.35 -19.17
CA GLN A 226 15.98 4.36 -17.89
C GLN A 226 15.50 2.94 -17.60
N VAL A 227 15.48 2.54 -16.32
CA VAL A 227 15.17 1.15 -15.94
C VAL A 227 14.02 1.02 -14.96
N THR A 228 13.79 2.01 -14.11
CA THR A 228 12.80 1.92 -13.03
C THR A 228 11.87 3.12 -13.00
N VAL A 229 10.65 2.88 -12.55
CA VAL A 229 9.65 3.87 -12.18
C VAL A 229 8.89 3.36 -10.95
N ILE A 230 8.31 4.26 -10.17
CA ILE A 230 7.38 3.88 -9.10
C ILE A 230 5.97 4.16 -9.58
N ALA A 231 5.42 3.19 -10.31
CA ALA A 231 4.06 3.28 -10.81
C ALA A 231 3.03 3.17 -9.68
N PRO A 232 1.82 3.77 -9.83
CA PRO A 232 0.76 3.67 -8.84
C PRO A 232 0.28 2.23 -8.56
N THR A 233 0.45 1.29 -9.52
CA THR A 233 0.10 -0.14 -9.40
C THR A 233 -1.36 -0.41 -9.02
N GLY A 234 -2.31 0.40 -9.51
CA GLY A 234 -3.73 0.24 -9.16
C GLY A 234 -4.27 -1.15 -9.51
N THR A 235 -4.46 -1.43 -10.80
CA THR A 235 -5.03 -2.69 -11.30
C THR A 235 -4.11 -3.88 -11.06
N ILE A 236 -2.80 -3.75 -11.33
CA ILE A 236 -1.85 -4.85 -11.13
C ILE A 236 -1.62 -5.13 -9.64
N GLY A 237 -1.74 -4.14 -8.77
CA GLY A 237 -1.73 -4.33 -7.32
C GLY A 237 -2.89 -5.21 -6.85
N LEU A 238 -4.09 -4.99 -7.41
CA LEU A 238 -5.24 -5.87 -7.14
C LEU A 238 -5.01 -7.30 -7.64
N LEU A 239 -4.40 -7.46 -8.81
CA LEU A 239 -4.04 -8.79 -9.35
C LEU A 239 -3.03 -9.51 -8.46
N MET A 240 -2.08 -8.77 -7.89
CA MET A 240 -1.06 -9.32 -7.00
C MET A 240 -1.53 -9.49 -5.54
N ASP A 241 -2.80 -9.21 -5.25
CA ASP A 241 -3.38 -9.23 -3.89
C ASP A 241 -2.61 -8.33 -2.90
N CYS A 242 -2.27 -7.12 -3.36
CA CYS A 242 -1.60 -6.13 -2.53
C CYS A 242 -2.59 -5.37 -1.65
N ASP A 243 -2.27 -5.19 -0.38
CA ASP A 243 -3.01 -4.29 0.53
C ASP A 243 -2.78 -2.82 0.16
N THR A 244 -1.55 -2.48 -0.24
CA THR A 244 -1.15 -1.11 -0.61
C THR A 244 -0.56 -1.06 -2.02
N THR A 245 -0.73 0.07 -2.69
CA THR A 245 -0.30 0.29 -4.08
C THR A 245 0.97 1.14 -4.13
N GLY A 246 1.88 0.82 -5.04
CA GLY A 246 3.14 1.55 -5.19
C GLY A 246 3.87 1.74 -3.85
N VAL A 247 4.24 2.98 -3.58
CA VAL A 247 4.85 3.42 -2.31
C VAL A 247 3.85 3.98 -1.31
N GLU A 248 2.55 3.91 -1.62
CA GLU A 248 1.49 4.49 -0.82
C GLU A 248 1.33 3.81 0.54
N PRO A 249 0.87 4.53 1.58
CA PRO A 249 0.37 3.90 2.80
C PRO A 249 -0.95 3.19 2.51
N ASP A 250 -1.46 2.41 3.45
CA ASP A 250 -2.82 1.89 3.27
C ASP A 250 -3.85 3.04 3.24
N PHE A 251 -4.89 2.86 2.46
CA PHE A 251 -5.99 3.83 2.37
C PHE A 251 -6.76 3.93 3.70
N ALA A 252 -7.11 2.78 4.28
CA ALA A 252 -7.78 2.63 5.56
C ALA A 252 -7.65 1.19 6.07
N LEU A 253 -7.70 1.00 7.39
CA LEU A 253 -7.67 -0.34 8.02
C LEU A 253 -8.86 -1.21 7.65
N THR A 254 -9.98 -0.58 7.32
CA THR A 254 -11.19 -1.26 6.87
C THR A 254 -11.61 -0.67 5.53
N LYS A 255 -11.79 -1.52 4.53
CA LYS A 255 -12.15 -1.13 3.16
C LYS A 255 -13.43 -1.84 2.73
N PHE A 256 -14.13 -1.25 1.76
CA PHE A 256 -15.27 -1.89 1.10
C PHE A 256 -14.91 -2.18 -0.36
N LYS A 257 -14.97 -3.46 -0.70
CA LYS A 257 -14.78 -3.91 -2.09
C LYS A 257 -16.14 -4.07 -2.74
N LYS A 258 -16.33 -3.42 -3.88
CA LYS A 258 -17.52 -3.65 -4.73
C LYS A 258 -17.36 -4.99 -5.44
N LEU A 259 -18.34 -5.87 -5.29
CA LEU A 259 -18.34 -7.17 -5.94
C LEU A 259 -18.83 -7.06 -7.39
N ALA A 260 -18.33 -7.93 -8.27
CA ALA A 260 -18.69 -7.95 -9.69
C ALA A 260 -20.18 -8.20 -9.91
N GLY A 261 -20.85 -8.94 -9.01
CA GLY A 261 -22.29 -9.19 -9.00
C GLY A 261 -23.13 -8.10 -8.32
N GLY A 262 -22.53 -6.99 -7.91
CA GLY A 262 -23.17 -5.96 -7.09
C GLY A 262 -22.99 -6.21 -5.59
N GLY A 263 -23.26 -5.16 -4.79
CA GLY A 263 -23.02 -5.19 -3.34
C GLY A 263 -21.58 -4.80 -2.96
N TYR A 264 -21.39 -4.58 -1.65
CA TYR A 264 -20.11 -4.22 -1.06
C TYR A 264 -19.75 -5.24 0.01
N PHE A 265 -18.48 -5.52 0.17
CA PHE A 265 -17.96 -6.43 1.18
C PHE A 265 -16.88 -5.73 1.99
N LYS A 266 -17.01 -5.76 3.32
CA LYS A 266 -16.07 -5.17 4.25
C LYS A 266 -14.83 -6.07 4.38
N ILE A 267 -13.65 -5.51 4.14
CA ILE A 267 -12.37 -6.20 4.20
C ILE A 267 -11.50 -5.51 5.23
N ALA A 268 -10.95 -6.28 6.19
CA ALA A 268 -9.84 -5.80 7.01
C ALA A 268 -8.55 -5.75 6.18
N ASN A 269 -7.69 -4.82 6.52
CA ASN A 269 -6.31 -4.87 6.08
C ASN A 269 -5.68 -6.19 6.53
N GLN A 270 -5.14 -6.97 5.58
CA GLN A 270 -4.55 -8.28 5.85
C GLN A 270 -3.28 -8.15 6.72
N SER A 271 -2.63 -6.98 6.70
CA SER A 271 -1.43 -6.71 7.47
C SER A 271 -1.69 -6.41 8.95
N LEU A 272 -2.95 -6.16 9.36
CA LEU A 272 -3.30 -5.83 10.75
C LEU A 272 -2.87 -6.93 11.74
N ARG A 273 -3.26 -8.18 11.49
CA ARG A 273 -2.92 -9.31 12.36
C ARG A 273 -1.40 -9.56 12.44
N PRO A 274 -0.68 -9.72 11.32
CA PRO A 274 0.77 -9.88 11.34
C PRO A 274 1.50 -8.73 12.07
N ALA A 275 1.05 -7.49 11.87
CA ALA A 275 1.62 -6.33 12.55
C ALA A 275 1.48 -6.43 14.08
N LEU A 276 0.30 -6.79 14.57
CA LEU A 276 0.06 -6.96 16.01
C LEU A 276 0.93 -8.08 16.59
N VAL A 277 1.09 -9.19 15.88
CA VAL A 277 2.01 -10.28 16.28
C VAL A 277 3.45 -9.78 16.33
N ALA A 278 3.91 -9.06 15.31
CA ALA A 278 5.27 -8.50 15.26
C ALA A 278 5.52 -7.48 16.40
N LEU A 279 4.48 -6.77 16.84
CA LEU A 279 4.53 -5.86 18.00
C LEU A 279 4.47 -6.55 19.36
N GLY A 280 4.38 -7.90 19.37
CA GLY A 280 4.45 -8.73 20.58
C GLY A 280 3.13 -8.91 21.33
N TYR A 281 1.98 -8.77 20.66
CA TYR A 281 0.68 -9.10 21.24
C TYR A 281 0.42 -10.61 21.16
N SER A 282 -0.17 -11.17 22.23
CA SER A 282 -0.59 -12.58 22.24
C SER A 282 -1.77 -12.83 21.30
N ALA A 283 -2.00 -14.08 20.90
CA ALA A 283 -3.12 -14.43 20.01
C ALA A 283 -4.47 -13.93 20.53
N ALA A 284 -4.75 -14.07 21.83
CA ALA A 284 -5.99 -13.56 22.44
C ALA A 284 -6.08 -12.03 22.34
N GLN A 285 -4.98 -11.30 22.59
CA GLN A 285 -4.95 -9.84 22.48
C GLN A 285 -5.15 -9.39 21.01
N VAL A 286 -4.56 -10.11 20.06
CA VAL A 286 -4.75 -9.87 18.63
C VAL A 286 -6.23 -10.05 18.24
N ASP A 287 -6.88 -11.11 18.72
CA ASP A 287 -8.30 -11.36 18.44
C ASP A 287 -9.20 -10.27 19.04
N ASP A 288 -8.92 -9.81 20.26
CA ASP A 288 -9.64 -8.71 20.90
C ASP A 288 -9.50 -7.41 20.12
N ILE A 289 -8.27 -7.07 19.70
CA ILE A 289 -8.00 -5.85 18.91
C ILE A 289 -8.69 -5.93 17.53
N VAL A 290 -8.58 -7.06 16.85
CA VAL A 290 -9.23 -7.25 15.53
C VAL A 290 -10.75 -7.20 15.65
N THR A 291 -11.32 -7.78 16.73
CA THR A 291 -12.75 -7.70 17.00
C THR A 291 -13.18 -6.25 17.29
N HIS A 292 -12.35 -5.47 17.98
CA HIS A 292 -12.61 -4.05 18.18
C HIS A 292 -12.69 -3.29 16.83
N VAL A 293 -11.78 -3.57 15.91
CA VAL A 293 -11.72 -2.91 14.59
C VAL A 293 -12.85 -3.36 13.67
N MET A 294 -13.08 -4.66 13.57
CA MET A 294 -13.96 -5.29 12.57
C MET A 294 -15.37 -5.55 13.08
N GLY A 295 -15.54 -5.65 14.38
CA GLY A 295 -16.74 -6.18 15.02
C GLY A 295 -16.81 -7.70 15.01
N THR A 296 -17.80 -8.24 15.72
CA THR A 296 -18.07 -9.69 15.75
C THR A 296 -18.73 -10.18 14.48
N LEU A 297 -19.40 -9.30 13.73
CA LEU A 297 -20.23 -9.60 12.56
C LEU A 297 -21.28 -10.70 12.86
N SER A 298 -21.73 -10.79 14.11
CA SER A 298 -22.74 -11.74 14.58
C SER A 298 -23.82 -11.02 15.38
N LEU A 299 -25.04 -11.52 15.29
CA LEU A 299 -26.18 -11.07 16.09
C LEU A 299 -26.26 -11.79 17.44
N ASP A 300 -25.39 -12.79 17.68
CA ASP A 300 -25.30 -13.51 18.96
C ASP A 300 -24.50 -12.73 19.99
N VAL A 301 -24.83 -11.47 20.14
CA VAL A 301 -24.27 -10.57 21.16
C VAL A 301 -25.36 -10.25 22.19
N PRO A 302 -25.04 -10.23 23.51
CA PRO A 302 -26.02 -9.85 24.52
C PRO A 302 -26.63 -8.48 24.23
N MET A 303 -27.92 -8.32 24.51
CA MET A 303 -28.56 -7.01 24.42
C MET A 303 -27.96 -6.07 25.47
N PRO A 304 -27.49 -4.88 25.08
CA PRO A 304 -26.97 -3.92 26.04
C PRO A 304 -28.12 -3.30 26.85
N ALA A 305 -27.81 -2.90 28.08
CA ALA A 305 -28.71 -2.11 28.91
C ALA A 305 -28.99 -0.73 28.27
N GLU A 306 -29.96 0.03 28.77
CA GLU A 306 -30.34 1.35 28.22
C GLU A 306 -29.18 2.35 28.19
N ASP A 307 -28.22 2.20 29.08
CA ASP A 307 -27.00 3.02 29.15
C ASP A 307 -25.91 2.60 28.17
N GLY A 308 -26.11 1.49 27.43
CA GLY A 308 -25.19 0.93 26.47
C GLY A 308 -24.20 -0.11 27.03
N THR A 309 -24.28 -0.45 28.32
CA THR A 309 -23.40 -1.46 28.93
C THR A 309 -23.86 -2.89 28.57
N PHE A 310 -22.92 -3.78 28.32
CA PHE A 310 -23.23 -5.18 28.04
C PHE A 310 -23.27 -6.01 29.33
N PRO A 311 -24.36 -6.77 29.56
CA PRO A 311 -24.39 -7.72 30.66
C PRO A 311 -23.50 -8.93 30.37
N SER A 312 -23.05 -9.61 31.44
CA SER A 312 -22.26 -10.85 31.29
C SER A 312 -23.06 -11.98 30.68
N HIS A 313 -24.37 -12.01 30.90
CA HIS A 313 -25.31 -13.01 30.40
C HIS A 313 -26.65 -12.34 30.13
N GLY A 314 -27.40 -12.83 29.16
CA GLY A 314 -28.74 -12.30 28.83
C GLY A 314 -29.17 -12.72 27.40
N PRO A 315 -30.39 -12.37 26.98
CA PRO A 315 -30.81 -12.60 25.62
C PRO A 315 -29.92 -11.86 24.62
N SER A 316 -29.70 -12.51 23.50
CA SER A 316 -28.88 -11.90 22.40
C SER A 316 -29.76 -10.91 21.60
N LEU A 317 -29.10 -10.10 20.76
CA LEU A 317 -29.82 -9.31 19.77
C LEU A 317 -30.65 -10.20 18.84
N ARG A 318 -30.15 -11.39 18.49
CA ARG A 318 -30.87 -12.40 17.72
C ARG A 318 -32.21 -12.75 18.41
N ASP A 319 -32.16 -13.10 19.69
CA ASP A 319 -33.36 -13.46 20.45
C ASP A 319 -34.36 -12.30 20.51
N HIS A 320 -33.83 -11.09 20.78
CA HIS A 320 -34.67 -9.89 20.81
C HIS A 320 -35.35 -9.58 19.48
N LEU A 321 -34.67 -9.78 18.34
CA LEU A 321 -35.27 -9.61 17.01
C LEU A 321 -36.38 -10.60 16.75
N ILE A 322 -36.23 -11.86 17.18
CA ILE A 322 -37.28 -12.89 17.08
C ILE A 322 -38.45 -12.49 17.95
N GLU A 323 -38.26 -12.05 19.19
CA GLU A 323 -39.30 -11.55 20.07
C GLU A 323 -40.04 -10.33 19.48
N CYS A 324 -39.35 -9.46 18.77
CA CYS A 324 -39.93 -8.35 18.03
C CYS A 324 -40.71 -8.77 16.78
N GLY A 325 -40.69 -10.04 16.39
CA GLY A 325 -41.47 -10.59 15.29
C GLY A 325 -40.70 -10.82 13.98
N TYR A 326 -39.37 -10.79 13.97
CA TYR A 326 -38.61 -11.32 12.84
C TYR A 326 -38.69 -12.85 12.80
N THR A 327 -38.67 -13.43 11.60
CA THR A 327 -38.48 -14.86 11.44
C THR A 327 -37.02 -15.27 11.54
N GLY A 328 -36.73 -16.55 11.83
CA GLY A 328 -35.36 -17.06 11.86
C GLY A 328 -34.60 -16.82 10.54
N ASP A 329 -35.26 -17.00 9.41
CA ASP A 329 -34.67 -16.80 8.07
C ASP A 329 -34.33 -15.31 7.83
N GLU A 330 -35.19 -14.40 8.27
CA GLU A 330 -34.93 -12.95 8.18
C GLU A 330 -33.74 -12.54 9.05
N VAL A 331 -33.62 -13.09 10.23
CA VAL A 331 -32.49 -12.85 11.13
C VAL A 331 -31.16 -13.37 10.51
N VAL A 332 -31.19 -14.57 9.94
CA VAL A 332 -30.05 -15.15 9.20
C VAL A 332 -29.68 -14.27 8.00
N ALA A 333 -30.68 -13.76 7.25
CA ALA A 333 -30.44 -12.88 6.12
C ALA A 333 -29.79 -11.53 6.55
N ILE A 334 -30.23 -10.98 7.70
CA ILE A 334 -29.61 -9.77 8.27
C ILE A 334 -28.15 -10.06 8.65
N GLU A 335 -27.88 -11.17 9.36
CA GLU A 335 -26.52 -11.53 9.79
C GLU A 335 -25.59 -11.73 8.59
N ASN A 336 -26.02 -12.45 7.57
CA ASN A 336 -25.27 -12.60 6.32
C ASN A 336 -25.02 -11.28 5.60
N GLY A 337 -25.84 -10.27 5.85
CA GLY A 337 -25.68 -8.91 5.33
C GLY A 337 -24.72 -8.01 6.13
N LEU A 338 -24.35 -8.37 7.38
CA LEU A 338 -23.51 -7.54 8.24
C LEU A 338 -22.14 -7.18 7.63
N PRO A 339 -21.44 -8.10 6.93
CA PRO A 339 -20.19 -7.75 6.26
C PRO A 339 -20.33 -6.69 5.17
N THR A 340 -21.54 -6.33 4.78
CA THR A 340 -21.79 -5.34 3.71
C THR A 340 -22.15 -3.95 4.23
N VAL A 341 -22.19 -3.74 5.54
CA VAL A 341 -22.62 -2.47 6.15
C VAL A 341 -21.54 -1.87 7.05
N PHE A 342 -21.46 -0.55 7.07
CA PHE A 342 -20.58 0.21 7.97
C PHE A 342 -21.17 0.33 9.38
N GLU A 343 -22.47 0.54 9.44
CA GLU A 343 -23.21 0.72 10.68
C GLU A 343 -24.37 -0.26 10.70
N ILE A 344 -24.65 -0.77 11.89
CA ILE A 344 -25.73 -1.73 12.10
C ILE A 344 -27.11 -1.19 11.65
N SER A 345 -27.32 0.12 11.74
CA SER A 345 -28.55 0.79 11.32
C SER A 345 -28.87 0.56 9.83
N PHE A 346 -27.85 0.42 8.98
CA PHE A 346 -28.07 0.11 7.55
C PHE A 346 -28.64 -1.30 7.31
N ALA A 347 -28.36 -2.25 8.22
CA ALA A 347 -28.95 -3.57 8.16
C ALA A 347 -30.45 -3.56 8.55
N PHE A 348 -30.91 -2.50 9.21
CA PHE A 348 -32.29 -2.27 9.67
C PHE A 348 -32.92 -1.02 9.03
N SER A 349 -32.53 -0.69 7.80
CA SER A 349 -33.17 0.40 7.04
C SER A 349 -34.60 0.03 6.63
N ALA A 350 -35.43 1.03 6.30
CA ALA A 350 -36.81 0.81 5.84
C ALA A 350 -36.93 -0.12 4.60
N TRP A 351 -35.86 -0.25 3.82
CA TRP A 351 -35.81 -1.15 2.65
C TRP A 351 -35.46 -2.59 3.00
N LYS A 352 -34.87 -2.82 4.17
CA LYS A 352 -34.50 -4.17 4.66
C LYS A 352 -35.45 -4.71 5.74
N MET A 353 -36.21 -3.84 6.37
CA MET A 353 -37.19 -4.21 7.39
C MET A 353 -38.44 -4.82 6.73
N PRO A 354 -38.94 -5.97 7.20
CA PRO A 354 -40.15 -6.60 6.64
C PRO A 354 -41.35 -5.66 6.74
N GLU A 355 -42.13 -5.53 5.63
CA GLU A 355 -43.33 -4.66 5.59
C GLU A 355 -44.39 -5.08 6.61
N ARG A 356 -44.57 -6.40 6.82
CA ARG A 356 -45.49 -6.93 7.84
C ARG A 356 -45.13 -6.45 9.26
N LEU A 357 -43.83 -6.35 9.54
CA LEU A 357 -43.35 -5.90 10.83
C LEU A 357 -43.51 -4.38 10.97
N MET A 358 -43.21 -3.61 9.93
CA MET A 358 -43.50 -2.18 9.92
C MET A 358 -45.00 -1.89 10.15
N ALA A 359 -45.88 -2.68 9.47
CA ALA A 359 -47.33 -2.55 9.62
C ALA A 359 -47.78 -2.87 11.06
N SER A 360 -47.25 -3.95 11.69
CA SER A 360 -47.57 -4.27 13.08
C SER A 360 -47.14 -3.21 14.10
N LEU A 361 -46.09 -2.48 13.77
CA LEU A 361 -45.61 -1.33 14.58
C LEU A 361 -46.31 -0.02 14.23
N GLY A 362 -47.30 -0.01 13.35
CA GLY A 362 -48.01 1.19 12.91
C GLY A 362 -47.18 2.15 12.06
N ILE A 363 -46.13 1.65 11.39
CA ILE A 363 -45.23 2.44 10.58
C ILE A 363 -45.75 2.46 9.13
N ASP A 364 -45.92 3.69 8.59
CA ASP A 364 -46.22 3.91 7.17
C ASP A 364 -44.95 3.59 6.33
N VAL A 365 -45.00 2.50 5.56
CA VAL A 365 -43.92 1.99 4.77
C VAL A 365 -43.41 3.04 3.75
N ALA A 366 -44.34 3.75 3.10
CA ALA A 366 -43.94 4.76 2.09
C ALA A 366 -43.21 5.95 2.72
N LYS A 367 -43.70 6.42 3.86
CA LYS A 367 -43.04 7.49 4.62
C LYS A 367 -41.69 7.06 5.18
N ALA A 368 -41.60 5.84 5.74
CA ALA A 368 -40.37 5.29 6.25
C ALA A 368 -39.29 5.18 5.17
N ARG A 369 -39.65 4.72 3.95
CA ARG A 369 -38.76 4.62 2.79
C ARG A 369 -38.35 5.97 2.22
N ALA A 370 -39.15 7.01 2.39
CA ALA A 370 -38.82 8.37 2.00
C ALA A 370 -37.94 9.10 3.03
N ASP A 371 -37.90 8.62 4.28
CA ASP A 371 -37.10 9.20 5.35
C ASP A 371 -35.69 8.57 5.38
N MET A 372 -34.69 9.31 4.90
CA MET A 372 -33.29 8.89 4.93
C MET A 372 -32.74 8.71 6.37
N LYS A 373 -33.42 9.21 7.39
CA LYS A 373 -33.04 9.08 8.82
C LYS A 373 -33.76 7.94 9.52
N PHE A 374 -34.60 7.20 8.81
CA PHE A 374 -35.33 6.08 9.41
C PHE A 374 -34.35 5.03 9.94
N ASN A 375 -34.56 4.59 11.16
CA ASN A 375 -33.76 3.57 11.83
C ASN A 375 -34.70 2.51 12.45
N GLY A 376 -34.67 1.29 11.88
CA GLY A 376 -35.52 0.19 12.32
C GLY A 376 -35.27 -0.25 13.76
N LEU A 377 -34.00 -0.19 14.25
CA LEU A 377 -33.69 -0.52 15.66
C LEU A 377 -34.36 0.44 16.63
N ARG A 378 -34.44 1.73 16.28
CA ARG A 378 -35.22 2.72 17.06
C ARG A 378 -36.72 2.42 17.02
N ALA A 379 -37.22 2.02 15.87
CA ALA A 379 -38.61 1.63 15.70
C ALA A 379 -38.98 0.38 16.55
N LEU A 380 -37.99 -0.47 16.83
CA LEU A 380 -38.10 -1.61 17.76
C LEU A 380 -37.90 -1.23 19.23
N GLY A 381 -37.83 0.08 19.57
CA GLY A 381 -37.75 0.55 20.94
C GLY A 381 -36.33 0.70 21.51
N MET A 382 -35.29 0.47 20.74
CA MET A 382 -33.92 0.59 21.26
C MET A 382 -33.51 2.05 21.45
N SER A 383 -32.83 2.31 22.56
CA SER A 383 -32.23 3.62 22.84
C SER A 383 -31.06 3.90 21.91
N ARG A 384 -30.70 5.19 21.79
CA ARG A 384 -29.53 5.60 21.03
C ARG A 384 -28.25 4.94 21.55
N LYS A 385 -28.07 4.84 22.86
CA LYS A 385 -26.88 4.24 23.49
C LYS A 385 -26.79 2.74 23.23
N GLN A 386 -27.91 2.03 23.24
CA GLN A 386 -27.96 0.61 22.88
C GLN A 386 -27.52 0.40 21.42
N ILE A 387 -28.04 1.21 20.49
CA ILE A 387 -27.68 1.10 19.07
C ILE A 387 -26.19 1.42 18.85
N GLU A 388 -25.66 2.46 19.50
CA GLU A 388 -24.24 2.81 19.44
C GLU A 388 -23.35 1.68 19.99
N ALA A 389 -23.72 1.08 21.12
CA ALA A 389 -22.99 -0.06 21.71
C ALA A 389 -23.03 -1.30 20.80
N LEU A 390 -24.20 -1.64 20.25
CA LEU A 390 -24.36 -2.73 19.30
C LEU A 390 -23.56 -2.48 18.02
N ASN A 391 -23.55 -1.23 17.54
CA ASN A 391 -22.77 -0.88 16.36
C ASN A 391 -21.27 -1.15 16.55
N VAL A 392 -20.72 -0.68 17.67
CA VAL A 392 -19.30 -0.91 18.02
C VAL A 392 -19.02 -2.41 18.17
N ARG A 393 -19.91 -3.16 18.81
CA ARG A 393 -19.69 -4.59 19.07
C ARG A 393 -19.83 -5.46 17.82
N ILE A 394 -20.80 -5.15 16.95
CA ILE A 394 -21.14 -5.97 15.78
C ILE A 394 -20.42 -5.49 14.51
N CYS A 395 -20.37 -4.19 14.27
CA CYS A 395 -19.74 -3.61 13.07
C CYS A 395 -18.31 -3.13 13.31
N GLY A 396 -17.84 -3.07 14.55
CA GLY A 396 -16.52 -2.57 14.91
C GLY A 396 -16.38 -1.04 14.82
N THR A 397 -15.25 -0.55 15.32
CA THR A 397 -14.92 0.87 15.34
C THR A 397 -14.25 1.35 14.05
N GLN A 398 -13.73 0.42 13.22
CA GLN A 398 -12.94 0.67 12.03
C GLN A 398 -11.62 1.42 12.28
N THR A 399 -11.24 1.54 13.54
CA THR A 399 -9.98 2.12 14.00
C THR A 399 -9.38 1.26 15.11
N VAL A 400 -8.07 1.35 15.28
CA VAL A 400 -7.38 0.72 16.42
C VAL A 400 -7.41 1.60 17.69
N GLU A 401 -7.87 2.84 17.57
CA GLU A 401 -7.98 3.75 18.73
C GLU A 401 -8.96 3.19 19.76
N GLY A 402 -8.53 3.14 21.02
CA GLY A 402 -9.34 2.59 22.11
C GLY A 402 -9.45 1.07 22.13
N ALA A 403 -8.74 0.36 21.23
CA ALA A 403 -8.73 -1.10 21.25
C ALA A 403 -8.12 -1.63 22.57
N PRO A 404 -8.71 -2.69 23.15
CA PRO A 404 -8.17 -3.29 24.36
C PRO A 404 -6.72 -3.74 24.14
N HIS A 405 -5.90 -3.66 25.18
CA HIS A 405 -4.48 -4.08 25.18
C HIS A 405 -3.54 -3.25 24.29
N LEU A 406 -4.04 -2.48 23.32
CA LEU A 406 -3.20 -1.74 22.38
C LEU A 406 -2.45 -0.61 23.11
N LYS A 407 -1.13 -0.60 22.97
CA LYS A 407 -0.27 0.43 23.58
C LYS A 407 -0.28 1.67 22.68
N GLU A 408 -0.42 2.86 23.28
CA GLU A 408 -0.46 4.14 22.56
C GLU A 408 0.72 4.35 21.60
N ARG A 409 1.93 3.95 22.00
CA ARG A 409 3.14 4.03 21.16
C ARG A 409 3.08 3.20 19.87
N HIS A 410 2.13 2.29 19.74
CA HIS A 410 1.96 1.44 18.55
C HIS A 410 0.89 1.99 17.58
N LEU A 411 0.14 3.02 17.97
CA LEU A 411 -0.92 3.59 17.13
C LEU A 411 -0.41 4.04 15.77
N ALA A 412 0.74 4.70 15.73
CA ALA A 412 1.32 5.23 14.48
C ALA A 412 1.66 4.14 13.42
N VAL A 413 1.81 2.88 13.83
CA VAL A 413 2.03 1.75 12.90
C VAL A 413 0.81 1.51 12.02
N PHE A 414 -0.38 1.89 12.51
CA PHE A 414 -1.68 1.67 11.86
C PHE A 414 -2.24 2.95 11.22
N ASP A 415 -1.46 4.02 11.13
CA ASP A 415 -1.85 5.22 10.40
C ASP A 415 -1.97 4.94 8.90
N CYS A 416 -3.02 5.51 8.28
CA CYS A 416 -3.40 5.30 6.90
C CYS A 416 -3.53 6.64 6.16
N ALA A 417 -3.69 6.59 4.82
CA ALA A 417 -3.92 7.78 4.01
C ALA A 417 -5.19 8.54 4.45
N ASN A 418 -6.25 7.82 4.80
CA ASN A 418 -7.38 8.41 5.49
C ASN A 418 -7.17 8.31 7.00
N ARG A 419 -7.50 9.39 7.70
CA ARG A 419 -7.44 9.40 9.15
C ARG A 419 -8.30 8.29 9.74
N CYS A 420 -7.67 7.38 10.47
CA CYS A 420 -8.35 6.34 11.23
C CYS A 420 -8.60 6.84 12.65
N GLY A 421 -9.86 7.10 12.99
CA GLY A 421 -10.23 7.63 14.31
C GLY A 421 -9.99 9.12 14.48
N THR A 422 -9.63 9.54 15.70
CA THR A 422 -9.47 10.95 16.09
C THR A 422 -8.01 11.34 16.32
N LEU A 423 -7.16 10.39 16.69
CA LEU A 423 -5.74 10.59 17.01
C LEU A 423 -4.83 10.30 15.82
N GLY A 424 -5.24 9.41 14.90
CA GLY A 424 -4.47 9.01 13.74
C GLY A 424 -4.06 10.18 12.84
N GLN A 425 -2.91 10.05 12.18
CA GLN A 425 -2.47 11.01 11.18
C GLN A 425 -3.18 10.76 9.83
N ARG A 426 -3.22 11.81 9.03
CA ARG A 426 -3.65 11.78 7.63
C ARG A 426 -2.45 12.09 6.75
N PHE A 427 -2.18 11.23 5.79
CA PHE A 427 -1.09 11.38 4.82
C PHE A 427 -1.54 11.99 3.50
#